data_06104cefbd64494935375929326d920d
#
_entry.id   06104cefbd64494935375929326d920d
#
_cell.length_a   1.000
_cell.length_b   1.000
_cell.length_c   1.000
_cell.angle_alpha   90.00
_cell.angle_beta   90.00
_cell.angle_gamma   90.00
#
_symmetry.space_group_name_H-M   'P 1'
#
loop_
_entity.id
_entity.type
_entity.pdbx_description
1 polymer ?
#
loop_
_entity_poly.entity_id
_entity_poly.type
_entity_poly.pdbx_seq_one_letter_code
_entity_poly.pdbx_strand_id
1 'polypeptide(L)'
;MKRVLSPSLTIPLAALGLVCAQAEPVLKAHFAGIDNLTKRKDAKTLRAVWQLKQTQAFRNEALDKLAKRLGDGNAEREATLRKLLPDLGHGELFLGITPADGRADVALITAMGETRGKLWTQSLRRLAEQRGGEPLEQTVAGYTGWRVDFDNGRILGFGYADGWLLLGTGQQTLSYLKKAAERIADTGRPFPVDTENDLSLTVDARALPGAIRDRLPSAPNTIHITSLLKKDNFYSKVVVEFVEPLPTDVPDWEIPTRTITEPLASFTAARGVGMSTAKPVLELLRLDPVNGQFFAWSQARTKFQSFFSVKVDEPKEAIAGLAKRVSDFKKPGGRGEKFIGQIGHKPKKPELVWGNVPLFSPYVTVGNSDDKGYIVGGVFPPDPIKKPIPKEMLDEFANKENLVYYNWEITGQRLEKWSLLIQFAAILSDRREQLVNKTKGIAFTTSLYPKLGNTITDATIDGNRLTITRKSHLGLSALEIALLTRWIDNPRFPAPTLEWPPAAEKKRNPKPKKPKKPADKK
;
A
#
# COMPACT_ATOMS: atom_id res chain seq x y z
N MET A 1 -11.78 -20.93 -0.72
CA MET A 1 -10.57 -20.22 -0.23
C MET A 1 -10.91 -18.76 -0.08
N LYS A 2 -11.21 -18.30 1.15
CA LYS A 2 -11.38 -16.88 1.47
C LYS A 2 -9.98 -16.24 1.41
N ARG A 3 -9.89 -15.07 0.82
CA ARG A 3 -8.68 -14.35 0.44
C ARG A 3 -7.87 -13.92 1.65
N VAL A 4 -6.61 -14.29 1.68
CA VAL A 4 -5.62 -13.83 2.67
C VAL A 4 -4.92 -12.59 2.11
N LEU A 5 -5.14 -11.44 2.69
CA LEU A 5 -4.47 -10.19 2.33
C LEU A 5 -3.76 -9.62 3.55
N SER A 6 -2.46 -9.37 3.39
CA SER A 6 -1.66 -8.61 4.35
C SER A 6 -2.20 -7.17 4.46
N PRO A 7 -2.29 -6.60 5.66
CA PRO A 7 -2.68 -5.20 5.84
C PRO A 7 -1.50 -4.29 5.51
N SER A 8 -1.26 -4.05 4.22
CA SER A 8 -0.53 -2.87 3.83
C SER A 8 -1.51 -1.70 3.85
N LEU A 9 -1.22 -0.68 4.65
CA LEU A 9 -1.95 0.58 4.75
C LEU A 9 -1.80 1.44 3.46
N THR A 10 -1.94 0.84 2.32
CA THR A 10 -2.21 1.56 1.07
C THR A 10 -3.73 1.70 0.98
N ILE A 11 -4.25 2.82 1.49
CA ILE A 11 -5.65 3.20 1.30
C ILE A 11 -5.83 3.49 -0.20
N PRO A 12 -6.54 2.66 -0.95
CA PRO A 12 -6.88 3.01 -2.33
C PRO A 12 -7.94 4.10 -2.28
N LEU A 13 -7.59 5.31 -2.71
CA LEU A 13 -8.46 6.48 -2.87
C LEU A 13 -9.78 6.20 -3.66
N ALA A 14 -9.86 5.06 -4.34
CA ALA A 14 -10.98 4.71 -5.19
C ALA A 14 -12.13 3.93 -4.52
N ALA A 15 -12.02 3.58 -3.21
CA ALA A 15 -13.04 2.76 -2.51
C ALA A 15 -14.03 3.57 -1.66
N LEU A 16 -13.97 4.91 -1.72
CA LEU A 16 -14.83 5.84 -0.94
C LEU A 16 -16.20 6.08 -1.60
N GLY A 17 -16.86 5.07 -2.08
CA GLY A 17 -18.25 5.17 -2.51
C GLY A 17 -19.21 4.68 -1.44
N LEU A 18 -20.02 5.58 -0.90
CA LEU A 18 -21.23 5.44 -0.06
C LEU A 18 -21.10 5.86 1.42
N VAL A 19 -21.68 6.96 1.77
CA VAL A 19 -22.77 7.20 2.72
C VAL A 19 -23.03 8.71 2.91
N CYS A 20 -24.29 9.06 3.07
CA CYS A 20 -25.02 10.31 3.01
C CYS A 20 -24.56 11.50 3.84
N ALA A 21 -24.85 12.68 3.28
CA ALA A 21 -25.34 13.91 3.93
C ALA A 21 -24.46 14.56 5.01
N GLN A 22 -23.17 14.83 4.71
CA GLN A 22 -22.46 15.91 5.38
C GLN A 22 -21.74 16.78 4.34
N ALA A 23 -21.90 18.09 4.41
CA ALA A 23 -21.27 19.06 3.49
C ALA A 23 -19.74 19.14 3.65
N GLU A 24 -19.15 18.44 4.60
CA GLU A 24 -17.70 18.41 4.85
C GLU A 24 -17.02 17.19 4.23
N PRO A 25 -15.80 17.37 3.67
CA PRO A 25 -15.01 16.26 3.16
C PRO A 25 -14.71 15.23 4.26
N VAL A 26 -14.98 13.95 3.97
CA VAL A 26 -14.59 12.82 4.84
C VAL A 26 -13.10 12.50 4.76
N LEU A 27 -12.43 12.97 3.71
CA LEU A 27 -10.99 12.92 3.59
C LEU A 27 -10.50 14.32 3.26
N LYS A 28 -9.57 14.81 4.06
CA LYS A 28 -8.85 16.08 3.85
C LYS A 28 -7.35 15.78 3.82
N ALA A 29 -6.66 16.20 2.79
CA ALA A 29 -5.22 16.03 2.71
C ALA A 29 -4.54 17.35 2.31
N HIS A 30 -3.34 17.55 2.84
CA HIS A 30 -2.41 18.60 2.47
C HIS A 30 -1.05 17.97 2.16
N PHE A 31 -0.41 18.44 1.12
CA PHE A 31 0.95 18.05 0.73
C PHE A 31 1.74 19.30 0.35
N ALA A 32 2.91 19.48 0.95
CA ALA A 32 3.75 20.65 0.73
C ALA A 32 4.28 20.81 -0.71
N GLY A 33 4.18 19.78 -1.55
CA GLY A 33 4.67 19.74 -2.92
C GLY A 33 6.10 19.22 -3.05
N ILE A 34 6.34 18.41 -4.07
CA ILE A 34 7.64 17.74 -4.25
C ILE A 34 8.77 18.74 -4.53
N ASP A 35 8.47 19.86 -5.23
CA ASP A 35 9.47 20.87 -5.54
C ASP A 35 9.96 21.58 -4.27
N ASN A 36 9.06 21.82 -3.31
CA ASN A 36 9.44 22.41 -2.02
C ASN A 36 10.28 21.44 -1.20
N LEU A 37 9.90 20.14 -1.19
CA LEU A 37 10.65 19.11 -0.48
C LEU A 37 12.04 18.89 -1.06
N THR A 38 12.15 18.77 -2.38
CA THR A 38 13.43 18.47 -3.04
C THR A 38 14.42 19.64 -3.03
N LYS A 39 13.98 20.89 -2.80
CA LYS A 39 14.85 22.06 -2.60
C LYS A 39 15.54 22.08 -1.23
N ARG A 40 15.01 21.37 -0.25
CA ARG A 40 15.55 21.38 1.12
C ARG A 40 16.93 20.71 1.18
N LYS A 41 17.81 21.24 2.01
CA LYS A 41 19.17 20.69 2.19
C LYS A 41 19.17 19.27 2.74
N ASP A 42 18.21 18.96 3.59
CA ASP A 42 18.03 17.68 4.27
C ASP A 42 17.17 16.66 3.48
N ALA A 43 17.00 16.87 2.16
CA ALA A 43 16.26 15.99 1.25
C ALA A 43 17.17 15.27 0.24
N LYS A 44 18.36 14.89 0.63
CA LYS A 44 19.37 14.32 -0.27
C LYS A 44 18.90 13.06 -0.98
N THR A 45 18.40 12.08 -0.23
CA THR A 45 17.94 10.80 -0.78
C THR A 45 16.67 10.99 -1.60
N LEU A 46 15.68 11.76 -1.11
CA LEU A 46 14.47 12.07 -1.86
C LEU A 46 14.80 12.70 -3.22
N ARG A 47 15.67 13.72 -3.23
CA ARG A 47 16.12 14.39 -4.45
C ARG A 47 16.81 13.42 -5.40
N ALA A 48 17.73 12.59 -4.89
CA ALA A 48 18.46 11.61 -5.69
C ALA A 48 17.52 10.58 -6.31
N VAL A 49 16.50 10.12 -5.57
CA VAL A 49 15.48 9.18 -6.07
C VAL A 49 14.57 9.87 -7.10
N TRP A 50 14.12 11.09 -6.83
CA TRP A 50 13.24 11.85 -7.73
C TRP A 50 13.86 12.13 -9.09
N GLN A 51 15.19 12.39 -9.13
CA GLN A 51 15.94 12.68 -10.34
C GLN A 51 16.37 11.44 -11.14
N LEU A 52 16.17 10.22 -10.63
CA LEU A 52 16.49 9.01 -11.38
C LEU A 52 15.68 8.91 -12.68
N LYS A 53 16.34 8.56 -13.77
CA LYS A 53 15.67 8.29 -15.06
C LYS A 53 14.57 7.23 -14.92
N GLN A 54 14.80 6.22 -14.09
CA GLN A 54 13.84 5.15 -13.80
C GLN A 54 12.61 5.67 -13.06
N THR A 55 12.79 6.58 -12.08
CA THR A 55 11.68 7.23 -11.39
C THR A 55 10.85 8.08 -12.33
N GLN A 56 11.51 8.88 -13.19
CA GLN A 56 10.83 9.70 -14.19
C GLN A 56 10.06 8.83 -15.20
N ALA A 57 10.68 7.75 -15.70
CA ALA A 57 10.03 6.83 -16.63
C ALA A 57 8.81 6.12 -16.02
N PHE A 58 8.92 5.72 -14.75
CA PHE A 58 7.83 5.08 -13.99
C PHE A 58 6.69 6.06 -13.71
N ARG A 59 7.01 7.29 -13.28
CA ARG A 59 6.03 8.37 -13.11
C ARG A 59 5.29 8.68 -14.41
N ASN A 60 6.01 8.82 -15.51
CA ASN A 60 5.41 9.12 -16.81
C ASN A 60 4.47 8.00 -17.26
N GLU A 61 4.81 6.71 -17.00
CA GLU A 61 3.89 5.60 -17.26
C GLU A 61 2.59 5.70 -16.44
N ALA A 62 2.70 6.05 -15.15
CA ALA A 62 1.52 6.27 -14.31
C ALA A 62 0.63 7.38 -14.87
N LEU A 63 1.24 8.52 -15.24
CA LEU A 63 0.53 9.66 -15.83
C LEU A 63 -0.10 9.32 -17.18
N ASP A 64 0.59 8.54 -18.03
CA ASP A 64 0.04 8.06 -19.30
C ASP A 64 -1.20 7.16 -19.10
N LYS A 65 -1.16 6.25 -18.13
CA LYS A 65 -2.30 5.41 -17.77
C LYS A 65 -3.47 6.24 -17.25
N LEU A 66 -3.19 7.24 -16.41
CA LEU A 66 -4.20 8.20 -15.93
C LEU A 66 -4.80 9.01 -17.09
N ALA A 67 -3.98 9.56 -17.98
CA ALA A 67 -4.44 10.30 -19.15
C ALA A 67 -5.36 9.46 -20.05
N LYS A 68 -4.98 8.21 -20.34
CA LYS A 68 -5.81 7.24 -21.08
C LYS A 68 -7.15 6.98 -20.38
N ARG A 69 -7.11 6.75 -19.07
CA ARG A 69 -8.33 6.47 -18.29
C ARG A 69 -9.27 7.67 -18.26
N LEU A 70 -8.75 8.86 -18.04
CA LEU A 70 -9.52 10.10 -18.00
C LEU A 70 -9.93 10.60 -19.39
N GLY A 71 -9.13 10.29 -20.44
CA GLY A 71 -9.43 10.64 -21.83
C GLY A 71 -10.55 9.81 -22.46
N ASP A 72 -10.88 8.66 -21.83
CA ASP A 72 -12.01 7.80 -22.23
C ASP A 72 -11.99 7.43 -23.72
N GLY A 73 -10.81 6.99 -24.21
CA GLY A 73 -10.59 6.55 -25.59
C GLY A 73 -10.52 7.68 -26.65
N ASN A 74 -10.58 8.95 -26.25
CA ASN A 74 -10.39 10.08 -27.17
C ASN A 74 -8.94 10.55 -27.19
N ALA A 75 -8.27 10.42 -28.33
CA ALA A 75 -6.84 10.69 -28.48
C ALA A 75 -6.47 12.17 -28.19
N GLU A 76 -7.31 13.14 -28.56
CA GLU A 76 -7.07 14.56 -28.31
C GLU A 76 -7.17 14.88 -26.82
N ARG A 77 -8.18 14.33 -26.14
CA ARG A 77 -8.33 14.46 -24.67
C ARG A 77 -7.16 13.83 -23.95
N GLU A 78 -6.73 12.64 -24.36
CA GLU A 78 -5.55 11.98 -23.80
C GLU A 78 -4.29 12.82 -23.97
N ALA A 79 -4.06 13.37 -25.17
CA ALA A 79 -2.90 14.22 -25.44
C ALA A 79 -2.91 15.50 -24.59
N THR A 80 -4.09 16.12 -24.40
CA THR A 80 -4.24 17.28 -23.54
C THR A 80 -3.93 16.94 -22.09
N LEU A 81 -4.50 15.85 -21.55
CA LEU A 81 -4.26 15.40 -20.18
C LEU A 81 -2.81 15.02 -19.91
N ARG A 82 -2.10 14.41 -20.89
CA ARG A 82 -0.66 14.13 -20.78
C ARG A 82 0.19 15.38 -20.60
N LYS A 83 -0.25 16.52 -21.13
CA LYS A 83 0.45 17.80 -20.95
C LYS A 83 0.15 18.46 -19.61
N LEU A 84 -1.00 18.18 -19.01
CA LEU A 84 -1.47 18.80 -17.78
C LEU A 84 -1.07 18.00 -16.53
N LEU A 85 -1.34 16.71 -16.51
CA LEU A 85 -1.17 15.86 -15.31
C LEU A 85 0.22 15.90 -14.67
N PRO A 86 1.34 16.10 -15.41
CA PRO A 86 2.66 16.23 -14.80
C PRO A 86 2.78 17.39 -13.78
N ASP A 87 1.95 18.43 -13.87
CA ASP A 87 2.02 19.57 -12.95
C ASP A 87 1.49 19.24 -11.55
N LEU A 88 0.60 18.23 -11.45
CA LEU A 88 0.00 17.86 -10.18
C LEU A 88 1.04 17.31 -9.20
N GLY A 89 1.04 17.83 -7.98
CA GLY A 89 1.96 17.44 -6.92
C GLY A 89 3.35 18.10 -6.97
N HIS A 90 3.65 18.91 -7.97
CA HIS A 90 4.86 19.73 -7.97
C HIS A 90 4.78 20.85 -6.92
N GLY A 91 3.71 21.65 -6.97
CA GLY A 91 3.39 22.65 -5.96
C GLY A 91 2.64 22.08 -4.76
N GLU A 92 2.42 22.94 -3.79
CA GLU A 92 1.57 22.65 -2.63
C GLU A 92 0.16 22.23 -3.09
N LEU A 93 -0.42 21.25 -2.40
CA LEU A 93 -1.67 20.63 -2.81
C LEU A 93 -2.60 20.37 -1.63
N PHE A 94 -3.88 20.70 -1.81
CA PHE A 94 -4.99 20.33 -0.93
C PHE A 94 -5.95 19.41 -1.68
N LEU A 95 -6.39 18.35 -1.02
CA LEU A 95 -7.37 17.40 -1.54
C LEU A 95 -8.52 17.25 -0.54
N GLY A 96 -9.73 17.36 -1.03
CA GLY A 96 -10.93 17.04 -0.28
C GLY A 96 -11.74 15.98 -1.02
N ILE A 97 -12.25 14.96 -0.31
CA ILE A 97 -13.14 13.94 -0.86
C ILE A 97 -14.42 13.92 -0.03
N THR A 98 -15.55 14.08 -0.68
CA THR A 98 -16.87 14.03 -0.06
C THR A 98 -17.66 12.88 -0.70
N PRO A 99 -18.22 11.95 0.07
CA PRO A 99 -19.13 10.94 -0.47
C PRO A 99 -20.36 11.60 -1.06
N ALA A 100 -20.79 11.11 -2.21
CA ALA A 100 -22.04 11.46 -2.86
C ALA A 100 -22.70 10.16 -3.36
N ASP A 101 -23.98 10.20 -3.70
CA ASP A 101 -24.79 9.03 -4.10
C ASP A 101 -24.09 8.12 -5.12
N GLY A 102 -23.51 7.01 -4.63
CA GLY A 102 -22.79 6.03 -5.43
C GLY A 102 -21.45 6.48 -6.04
N ARG A 103 -20.95 7.66 -5.68
CA ARG A 103 -19.69 8.23 -6.18
C ARG A 103 -19.01 9.09 -5.12
N ALA A 104 -17.81 9.57 -5.42
CA ALA A 104 -17.10 10.55 -4.59
C ALA A 104 -16.99 11.87 -5.34
N ASP A 105 -17.33 12.96 -4.66
CA ASP A 105 -17.03 14.32 -5.09
C ASP A 105 -15.61 14.67 -4.63
N VAL A 106 -14.78 15.18 -5.54
CA VAL A 106 -13.35 15.43 -5.29
C VAL A 106 -13.04 16.90 -5.53
N ALA A 107 -12.42 17.55 -4.56
CA ALA A 107 -11.82 18.88 -4.70
C ALA A 107 -10.30 18.76 -4.66
N LEU A 108 -9.64 19.36 -5.64
CA LEU A 108 -8.19 19.47 -5.75
C LEU A 108 -7.82 20.93 -5.91
N ILE A 109 -6.95 21.44 -5.03
CA ILE A 109 -6.45 22.80 -5.10
C ILE A 109 -4.95 22.72 -5.05
N THR A 110 -4.25 23.26 -6.05
CA THR A 110 -2.80 23.14 -6.13
C THR A 110 -2.14 24.45 -6.50
N ALA A 111 -1.04 24.76 -5.83
CA ALA A 111 -0.20 25.92 -6.15
C ALA A 111 0.43 25.77 -7.54
N MET A 112 0.30 26.80 -8.36
CA MET A 112 0.70 26.76 -9.75
C MET A 112 0.97 28.17 -10.30
N GLY A 113 2.04 28.34 -11.08
CA GLY A 113 2.31 29.61 -11.73
C GLY A 113 1.21 30.03 -12.71
N GLU A 114 1.01 31.33 -12.87
CA GLU A 114 -0.10 31.94 -13.65
C GLU A 114 -0.22 31.36 -15.08
N THR A 115 0.91 31.28 -15.80
CA THR A 115 0.90 30.75 -17.18
C THR A 115 0.38 29.32 -17.24
N ARG A 116 0.76 28.48 -16.30
CA ARG A 116 0.29 27.08 -16.22
C ARG A 116 -1.17 27.04 -15.77
N GLY A 117 -1.57 27.83 -14.79
CA GLY A 117 -2.94 27.95 -14.34
C GLY A 117 -3.91 28.35 -15.45
N LYS A 118 -3.55 29.35 -16.26
CA LYS A 118 -4.32 29.76 -17.45
C LYS A 118 -4.40 28.64 -18.48
N LEU A 119 -3.29 27.91 -18.73
CA LEU A 119 -3.32 26.76 -19.64
C LEU A 119 -4.27 25.66 -19.14
N TRP A 120 -4.27 25.37 -17.84
CA TRP A 120 -5.17 24.39 -17.23
C TRP A 120 -6.63 24.82 -17.42
N THR A 121 -7.00 26.03 -17.07
CA THR A 121 -8.39 26.50 -17.16
C THR A 121 -8.90 26.50 -18.61
N GLN A 122 -8.10 26.97 -19.58
CA GLN A 122 -8.43 26.90 -20.99
C GLN A 122 -8.58 25.45 -21.51
N SER A 123 -7.69 24.57 -21.09
CA SER A 123 -7.74 23.15 -21.48
C SER A 123 -8.94 22.43 -20.87
N LEU A 124 -9.26 22.68 -19.59
CA LEU A 124 -10.43 22.10 -18.93
C LEU A 124 -11.73 22.58 -19.55
N ARG A 125 -11.81 23.85 -19.93
CA ARG A 125 -12.95 24.40 -20.67
C ARG A 125 -13.15 23.62 -21.98
N ARG A 126 -12.11 23.48 -22.81
CA ARG A 126 -12.17 22.71 -24.07
C ARG A 126 -12.53 21.23 -23.83
N LEU A 127 -11.96 20.60 -22.82
CA LEU A 127 -12.27 19.21 -22.47
C LEU A 127 -13.73 19.04 -22.03
N ALA A 128 -14.31 20.03 -21.36
CA ALA A 128 -15.72 20.03 -20.96
C ALA A 128 -16.63 20.18 -22.19
N GLU A 129 -16.35 21.13 -23.08
CA GLU A 129 -17.06 21.33 -24.34
C GLU A 129 -17.04 20.06 -25.22
N GLN A 130 -15.89 19.39 -25.33
CA GLN A 130 -15.75 18.10 -26.05
C GLN A 130 -16.56 16.95 -25.44
N ARG A 131 -17.04 17.09 -24.21
CA ARG A 131 -17.92 16.13 -23.52
C ARG A 131 -19.38 16.55 -23.52
N GLY A 132 -19.74 17.58 -24.27
CA GLY A 132 -21.09 18.09 -24.35
C GLY A 132 -21.52 18.98 -23.17
N GLY A 133 -20.57 19.41 -22.34
CA GLY A 133 -20.87 20.38 -21.27
C GLY A 133 -20.73 21.81 -21.74
N GLU A 134 -21.59 22.69 -21.23
CA GLU A 134 -21.50 24.16 -21.44
C GLU A 134 -20.82 24.79 -20.22
N PRO A 135 -19.60 25.36 -20.37
CA PRO A 135 -18.94 26.06 -19.28
C PRO A 135 -19.63 27.40 -19.00
N LEU A 136 -20.28 27.50 -17.85
CA LEU A 136 -20.87 28.76 -17.34
C LEU A 136 -19.82 29.49 -16.52
N GLU A 137 -19.52 30.71 -16.93
CA GLU A 137 -18.59 31.57 -16.20
C GLU A 137 -19.22 32.06 -14.90
N GLN A 138 -18.44 32.04 -13.84
CA GLN A 138 -18.83 32.53 -12.51
C GLN A 138 -17.69 33.33 -11.90
N THR A 139 -18.05 34.40 -11.21
CA THR A 139 -17.08 35.19 -10.43
C THR A 139 -17.26 34.92 -8.95
N VAL A 140 -16.18 34.56 -8.28
CA VAL A 140 -16.13 34.31 -6.83
C VAL A 140 -14.94 35.06 -6.24
N ALA A 141 -15.21 35.96 -5.29
CA ALA A 141 -14.17 36.77 -4.63
C ALA A 141 -13.24 37.52 -5.63
N GLY A 142 -13.77 37.97 -6.75
CA GLY A 142 -13.02 38.67 -7.81
C GLY A 142 -12.27 37.75 -8.80
N TYR A 143 -12.27 36.43 -8.60
CA TYR A 143 -11.65 35.46 -9.52
C TYR A 143 -12.69 34.87 -10.48
N THR A 144 -12.25 34.66 -11.72
CA THR A 144 -13.06 33.97 -12.74
C THR A 144 -12.90 32.46 -12.65
N GLY A 145 -14.01 31.75 -12.57
CA GLY A 145 -14.10 30.31 -12.63
C GLY A 145 -15.20 29.84 -13.56
N TRP A 146 -15.30 28.56 -13.76
CA TRP A 146 -16.30 27.93 -14.61
C TRP A 146 -16.99 26.79 -13.89
N ARG A 147 -18.31 26.71 -14.07
CA ARG A 147 -19.12 25.54 -13.70
C ARG A 147 -19.62 24.88 -14.99
N VAL A 148 -19.54 23.55 -15.03
CA VAL A 148 -20.04 22.73 -16.13
C VAL A 148 -20.99 21.69 -15.57
N ASP A 149 -22.22 21.70 -16.00
CA ASP A 149 -23.20 20.66 -15.70
C ASP A 149 -23.30 19.73 -16.91
N PHE A 150 -23.13 18.42 -16.68
CA PHE A 150 -23.23 17.40 -17.73
C PHE A 150 -24.59 16.68 -17.66
N ASP A 151 -25.09 16.19 -18.80
CA ASP A 151 -26.37 15.47 -18.93
C ASP A 151 -26.53 14.29 -17.98
N ASN A 152 -25.42 13.66 -17.58
CA ASN A 152 -25.41 12.55 -16.63
C ASN A 152 -25.43 12.98 -15.15
N GLY A 153 -25.76 14.24 -14.87
CA GLY A 153 -25.82 14.82 -13.53
C GLY A 153 -24.44 15.04 -12.87
N ARG A 154 -23.36 14.91 -13.63
CA ARG A 154 -22.02 15.27 -13.14
C ARG A 154 -21.82 16.78 -13.24
N ILE A 155 -21.08 17.31 -12.28
CA ILE A 155 -20.72 18.72 -12.23
C ILE A 155 -19.19 18.80 -12.17
N LEU A 156 -18.61 19.77 -12.89
CA LEU A 156 -17.20 20.12 -12.83
C LEU A 156 -17.10 21.62 -12.52
N GLY A 157 -16.37 21.97 -11.47
CA GLY A 157 -16.00 23.34 -11.16
C GLY A 157 -14.50 23.51 -11.31
N PHE A 158 -14.04 24.60 -11.92
CA PHE A 158 -12.62 24.91 -12.01
C PHE A 158 -12.37 26.40 -12.17
N GLY A 159 -11.19 26.84 -11.72
CA GLY A 159 -10.77 28.22 -11.82
C GLY A 159 -9.29 28.40 -11.44
N TYR A 160 -8.81 29.62 -11.62
CA TYR A 160 -7.48 30.00 -11.18
C TYR A 160 -7.58 31.28 -10.33
N ALA A 161 -7.01 31.26 -9.15
CA ALA A 161 -7.06 32.35 -8.19
C ALA A 161 -5.65 32.55 -7.59
N ASP A 162 -5.03 33.66 -7.88
CA ASP A 162 -3.78 34.16 -7.29
C ASP A 162 -2.72 33.08 -6.94
N GLY A 163 -2.26 32.35 -7.94
CA GLY A 163 -1.26 31.30 -7.77
C GLY A 163 -1.84 29.91 -7.47
N TRP A 164 -3.15 29.73 -7.50
CA TRP A 164 -3.82 28.47 -7.18
C TRP A 164 -4.77 28.02 -8.29
N LEU A 165 -4.60 26.81 -8.78
CA LEU A 165 -5.58 26.11 -9.58
C LEU A 165 -6.58 25.43 -8.64
N LEU A 166 -7.87 25.70 -8.86
CA LEU A 166 -8.99 25.10 -8.15
C LEU A 166 -9.71 24.16 -9.11
N LEU A 167 -9.97 22.93 -8.69
CA LEU A 167 -10.66 21.90 -9.46
C LEU A 167 -11.58 21.10 -8.55
N GLY A 168 -12.83 20.90 -8.94
CA GLY A 168 -13.78 20.10 -8.16
C GLY A 168 -14.77 19.36 -9.03
N THR A 169 -15.16 18.16 -8.62
CA THR A 169 -16.20 17.36 -9.25
C THR A 169 -17.35 17.15 -8.28
N GLY A 170 -18.58 17.32 -8.77
CA GLY A 170 -19.81 17.17 -7.98
C GLY A 170 -20.23 18.41 -7.21
N GLN A 171 -21.51 18.42 -6.80
CA GLN A 171 -22.15 19.60 -6.19
C GLN A 171 -21.52 19.97 -4.83
N GLN A 172 -21.12 18.98 -4.04
CA GLN A 172 -20.58 19.20 -2.69
C GLN A 172 -19.25 19.96 -2.69
N THR A 173 -18.45 19.81 -3.76
CA THR A 173 -17.14 20.46 -3.84
C THR A 173 -17.20 21.91 -4.28
N LEU A 174 -18.27 22.36 -4.91
CA LEU A 174 -18.39 23.78 -5.36
C LEU A 174 -18.35 24.76 -4.19
N SER A 175 -19.02 24.44 -3.09
CA SER A 175 -18.98 25.26 -1.86
C SER A 175 -17.59 25.27 -1.23
N TYR A 176 -16.87 24.14 -1.31
CA TYR A 176 -15.49 24.03 -0.82
C TYR A 176 -14.51 24.86 -1.66
N LEU A 177 -14.66 24.84 -3.01
CA LEU A 177 -13.86 25.68 -3.92
C LEU A 177 -14.17 27.16 -3.71
N LYS A 178 -15.45 27.52 -3.49
CA LYS A 178 -15.84 28.91 -3.19
C LYS A 178 -15.17 29.42 -1.92
N LYS A 179 -15.24 28.68 -0.81
CA LYS A 179 -14.56 29.02 0.43
C LYS A 179 -13.04 29.15 0.25
N ALA A 180 -12.43 28.28 -0.57
CA ALA A 180 -11.02 28.37 -0.87
C ALA A 180 -10.67 29.65 -1.65
N ALA A 181 -11.46 30.02 -2.67
CA ALA A 181 -11.25 31.25 -3.43
C ALA A 181 -11.39 32.51 -2.54
N GLU A 182 -12.41 32.56 -1.68
CA GLU A 182 -12.60 33.63 -0.69
C GLU A 182 -11.38 33.76 0.22
N ARG A 183 -10.88 32.66 0.76
CA ARG A 183 -9.68 32.67 1.61
C ARG A 183 -8.40 33.07 0.87
N ILE A 184 -8.25 32.65 -0.40
CA ILE A 184 -7.12 33.08 -1.23
C ILE A 184 -7.15 34.61 -1.38
N ALA A 185 -8.32 35.21 -1.65
CA ALA A 185 -8.45 36.67 -1.74
C ALA A 185 -8.06 37.37 -0.44
N ASP A 186 -8.43 36.80 0.73
CA ASP A 186 -8.18 37.41 2.03
C ASP A 186 -6.76 37.19 2.55
N THR A 187 -6.19 36.00 2.32
CA THR A 187 -4.96 35.53 3.00
C THR A 187 -3.85 35.06 2.05
N GLY A 188 -4.09 35.00 0.75
CA GLY A 188 -3.21 34.42 -0.25
C GLY A 188 -3.14 32.89 -0.22
N ARG A 189 -3.95 32.20 0.63
CA ARG A 189 -3.91 30.73 0.80
C ARG A 189 -5.31 30.12 0.91
N PRO A 190 -5.54 28.93 0.29
CA PRO A 190 -6.85 28.29 0.27
C PRO A 190 -7.32 27.80 1.64
N PHE A 191 -6.40 27.28 2.47
CA PHE A 191 -6.69 26.76 3.80
C PHE A 191 -5.51 26.99 4.77
N PRO A 192 -5.78 26.95 6.10
CA PRO A 192 -4.72 26.90 7.11
C PRO A 192 -3.89 25.62 6.90
N VAL A 193 -2.59 25.74 7.08
CA VAL A 193 -1.62 24.64 6.96
C VAL A 193 -1.01 24.37 8.31
N ASP A 194 -0.89 23.10 8.64
CA ASP A 194 0.01 22.68 9.67
C ASP A 194 1.45 22.76 9.12
N THR A 195 2.15 23.84 9.50
CA THR A 195 3.51 24.12 9.02
C THR A 195 4.56 23.16 9.59
N GLU A 196 4.20 22.33 10.58
CA GLU A 196 5.07 21.33 11.17
C GLU A 196 5.16 20.05 10.32
N ASN A 197 4.21 19.85 9.39
CA ASN A 197 4.13 18.65 8.58
C ASN A 197 4.16 18.94 7.07
N ASP A 198 4.91 18.13 6.34
CA ASP A 198 5.00 18.18 4.87
C ASP A 198 3.83 17.46 4.19
N LEU A 199 3.24 16.52 4.90
CA LEU A 199 2.02 15.81 4.52
C LEU A 199 1.11 15.69 5.74
N SER A 200 -0.15 16.03 5.57
CA SER A 200 -1.20 15.71 6.52
C SER A 200 -2.40 15.11 5.81
N LEU A 201 -3.02 14.10 6.41
CA LEU A 201 -4.23 13.45 5.92
C LEU A 201 -5.13 13.15 7.10
N THR A 202 -6.37 13.58 7.03
CA THR A 202 -7.42 13.24 8.00
C THR A 202 -8.55 12.52 7.28
N VAL A 203 -8.97 11.38 7.84
CA VAL A 203 -10.07 10.57 7.31
C VAL A 203 -11.09 10.35 8.43
N ASP A 204 -12.35 10.64 8.16
CA ASP A 204 -13.47 10.12 8.95
C ASP A 204 -13.61 8.62 8.61
N ALA A 205 -13.11 7.78 9.51
CA ALA A 205 -13.02 6.35 9.25
C ALA A 205 -14.38 5.65 9.26
N ARG A 206 -15.44 6.32 9.79
CA ARG A 206 -16.82 5.81 9.74
C ARG A 206 -17.34 5.76 8.30
N ALA A 207 -16.83 6.60 7.42
CA ALA A 207 -17.16 6.63 6.01
C ALA A 207 -16.38 5.60 5.16
N LEU A 208 -15.42 4.86 5.74
CA LEU A 208 -14.69 3.82 5.03
C LEU A 208 -15.62 2.66 4.65
N PRO A 209 -15.40 2.02 3.48
CA PRO A 209 -16.12 0.80 3.11
C PRO A 209 -16.00 -0.30 4.16
N GLY A 210 -17.10 -1.04 4.40
CA GLY A 210 -17.13 -2.14 5.38
C GLY A 210 -16.00 -3.15 5.18
N ALA A 211 -15.65 -3.47 3.93
CA ALA A 211 -14.52 -4.37 3.61
C ALA A 211 -13.15 -3.90 4.16
N ILE A 212 -13.00 -2.61 4.47
CA ILE A 212 -11.79 -2.06 5.13
C ILE A 212 -12.01 -2.04 6.63
N ARG A 213 -13.15 -1.50 7.10
CA ARG A 213 -13.48 -1.40 8.53
C ARG A 213 -13.44 -2.75 9.24
N ASP A 214 -14.01 -3.79 8.61
CA ASP A 214 -14.11 -5.14 9.18
C ASP A 214 -12.74 -5.85 9.35
N ARG A 215 -11.66 -5.24 8.88
CA ARG A 215 -10.30 -5.75 9.05
C ARG A 215 -9.54 -5.08 10.19
N LEU A 216 -10.08 -4.01 10.73
CA LEU A 216 -9.49 -3.32 11.86
C LEU A 216 -9.90 -4.03 13.16
N PRO A 217 -9.10 -3.92 14.24
CA PRO A 217 -9.35 -4.61 15.50
C PRO A 217 -10.62 -4.14 16.22
N SER A 218 -11.08 -2.93 15.92
CA SER A 218 -12.31 -2.32 16.42
C SER A 218 -12.84 -1.32 15.40
N ALA A 219 -14.03 -0.75 15.62
CA ALA A 219 -14.62 0.26 14.75
C ALA A 219 -13.81 1.58 14.81
N PRO A 220 -13.16 2.02 13.73
CA PRO A 220 -12.39 3.24 13.73
C PRO A 220 -13.32 4.46 13.65
N ASN A 221 -12.95 5.53 14.36
CA ASN A 221 -13.61 6.82 14.31
C ASN A 221 -12.90 7.77 13.34
N THR A 222 -11.60 8.02 13.59
CA THR A 222 -10.78 8.90 12.78
C THR A 222 -9.42 8.28 12.49
N ILE A 223 -8.82 8.66 11.36
CA ILE A 223 -7.45 8.33 11.01
C ILE A 223 -6.74 9.64 10.69
N HIS A 224 -5.66 9.94 11.40
CA HIS A 224 -4.77 11.06 11.14
C HIS A 224 -3.42 10.55 10.70
N ILE A 225 -2.93 11.02 9.56
CA ILE A 225 -1.60 10.71 9.05
C ILE A 225 -0.85 12.02 8.90
N THR A 226 0.32 12.10 9.51
CA THR A 226 1.25 13.22 9.32
C THR A 226 2.61 12.69 8.90
N SER A 227 3.36 13.51 8.17
CA SER A 227 4.72 13.15 7.79
C SER A 227 5.56 14.42 7.64
N LEU A 228 6.77 14.39 8.20
CA LEU A 228 7.75 15.46 8.16
C LEU A 228 9.07 14.93 7.61
N LEU A 229 9.62 15.55 6.59
CA LEU A 229 10.97 15.29 6.11
C LEU A 229 11.97 16.04 6.98
N LYS A 230 12.87 15.32 7.66
CA LYS A 230 13.91 15.87 8.53
C LYS A 230 15.14 14.97 8.52
N LYS A 231 16.33 15.54 8.40
CA LYS A 231 17.60 14.80 8.41
C LYS A 231 17.59 13.62 7.42
N ASP A 232 17.18 13.88 6.18
CA ASP A 232 17.11 12.92 5.07
C ASP A 232 16.18 11.72 5.29
N ASN A 233 15.24 11.83 6.24
CA ASN A 233 14.22 10.81 6.51
C ASN A 233 12.84 11.45 6.65
N PHE A 234 11.82 10.75 6.20
CA PHE A 234 10.45 11.02 6.58
C PHE A 234 10.17 10.41 7.96
N TYR A 235 9.65 11.24 8.84
CA TYR A 235 9.08 10.85 10.12
C TYR A 235 7.57 10.89 9.97
N SER A 236 6.95 9.74 9.81
CA SER A 236 5.52 9.62 9.61
C SER A 236 4.85 9.12 10.90
N LYS A 237 3.68 9.67 11.19
CA LYS A 237 2.85 9.25 12.31
C LYS A 237 1.43 9.00 11.80
N VAL A 238 0.88 7.82 12.10
CA VAL A 238 -0.51 7.46 11.86
C VAL A 238 -1.17 7.27 13.21
N VAL A 239 -2.24 8.01 13.46
CA VAL A 239 -3.07 7.86 14.66
C VAL A 239 -4.44 7.38 14.21
N VAL A 240 -4.84 6.21 14.68
CA VAL A 240 -6.18 5.67 14.49
C VAL A 240 -6.90 5.76 15.82
N GLU A 241 -7.97 6.52 15.85
CA GLU A 241 -8.86 6.59 17.03
C GLU A 241 -10.04 5.64 16.79
N PHE A 242 -10.31 4.81 17.77
CA PHE A 242 -11.41 3.86 17.75
C PHE A 242 -12.58 4.35 18.61
N VAL A 243 -13.77 3.83 18.37
CA VAL A 243 -14.97 4.14 19.18
C VAL A 243 -14.80 3.56 20.57
N GLU A 244 -14.25 2.35 20.67
CA GLU A 244 -14.05 1.62 21.93
C GLU A 244 -12.56 1.50 22.26
N PRO A 245 -12.20 1.39 23.55
CA PRO A 245 -10.84 1.10 23.95
C PRO A 245 -10.32 -0.20 23.33
N LEU A 246 -9.05 -0.20 22.96
CA LEU A 246 -8.35 -1.39 22.50
C LEU A 246 -7.91 -2.23 23.70
N PRO A 247 -7.78 -3.57 23.54
CA PRO A 247 -7.19 -4.42 24.58
C PRO A 247 -5.76 -3.97 24.91
N THR A 248 -5.51 -3.55 26.13
CA THR A 248 -4.19 -3.10 26.63
C THR A 248 -3.49 -4.19 27.44
N ASP A 249 -4.21 -5.23 27.87
CA ASP A 249 -3.64 -6.38 28.56
C ASP A 249 -2.91 -7.27 27.53
N VAL A 250 -1.66 -6.94 27.27
CA VAL A 250 -0.76 -7.68 26.38
C VAL A 250 0.38 -8.27 27.19
N PRO A 251 0.66 -9.59 27.07
CA PRO A 251 1.74 -10.22 27.80
C PRO A 251 3.09 -9.61 27.41
N ASP A 252 4.04 -9.67 28.35
CA ASP A 252 5.41 -9.22 28.10
C ASP A 252 6.04 -9.93 26.89
N TRP A 253 7.02 -9.27 26.27
CA TRP A 253 7.71 -9.84 25.13
C TRP A 253 8.56 -11.05 25.52
N GLU A 254 8.25 -12.21 24.94
CA GLU A 254 9.04 -13.41 25.04
C GLU A 254 9.81 -13.64 23.70
N ILE A 255 10.93 -12.96 23.53
CA ILE A 255 11.69 -13.01 22.28
C ILE A 255 12.57 -14.26 22.26
N PRO A 256 12.48 -15.15 21.24
CA PRO A 256 13.34 -16.34 21.14
C PRO A 256 14.77 -15.95 20.70
N THR A 257 15.55 -15.38 21.62
CA THR A 257 16.85 -14.77 21.35
C THR A 257 17.95 -15.77 20.95
N ARG A 258 17.72 -17.06 21.18
CA ARG A 258 18.63 -18.13 20.72
C ARG A 258 18.34 -18.57 19.30
N THR A 259 17.12 -18.35 18.84
CA THR A 259 16.66 -18.72 17.50
C THR A 259 16.87 -17.60 16.49
N ILE A 260 16.58 -16.35 16.90
CA ILE A 260 16.74 -15.16 16.06
C ILE A 260 18.18 -14.67 16.19
N THR A 261 18.92 -14.72 15.10
CA THR A 261 20.37 -14.41 15.12
C THR A 261 20.77 -13.50 13.95
N GLU A 262 21.83 -12.72 14.16
CA GLU A 262 22.47 -11.93 13.10
C GLU A 262 23.14 -12.83 12.03
N PRO A 263 23.40 -12.32 10.81
CA PRO A 263 23.16 -10.94 10.35
C PRO A 263 21.72 -10.69 9.92
N LEU A 264 21.05 -9.74 10.55
CA LEU A 264 19.66 -9.40 10.22
C LEU A 264 19.60 -8.42 9.04
N ALA A 265 18.65 -8.66 8.12
CA ALA A 265 18.22 -7.71 7.10
C ALA A 265 16.85 -7.12 7.42
N SER A 266 16.07 -7.80 8.23
CA SER A 266 14.83 -7.30 8.83
C SER A 266 14.48 -8.09 10.07
N PHE A 267 13.72 -7.44 10.95
CA PHE A 267 13.12 -8.06 12.13
C PHE A 267 11.73 -7.45 12.35
N THR A 268 10.76 -8.30 12.59
CA THR A 268 9.36 -7.91 12.88
C THR A 268 8.91 -8.65 14.13
N ALA A 269 8.28 -7.95 15.04
CA ALA A 269 7.61 -8.52 16.21
C ALA A 269 6.19 -7.97 16.29
N ALA A 270 5.23 -8.82 16.65
CA ALA A 270 3.83 -8.46 16.82
C ALA A 270 3.24 -9.16 18.04
N ARG A 271 2.39 -8.43 18.80
CA ARG A 271 1.57 -8.98 19.90
C ARG A 271 0.24 -8.22 20.00
N GLY A 272 -0.71 -8.76 20.72
CA GLY A 272 -2.02 -8.12 20.90
C GLY A 272 -2.66 -7.75 19.57
N VAL A 273 -3.13 -6.50 19.43
CA VAL A 273 -3.74 -6.02 18.16
C VAL A 273 -2.78 -6.04 16.97
N GLY A 274 -1.48 -5.97 17.22
CA GLY A 274 -0.44 -6.09 16.19
C GLY A 274 -0.44 -7.45 15.50
N MET A 275 -0.98 -8.49 16.14
CA MET A 275 -1.11 -9.85 15.56
C MET A 275 -1.98 -9.91 14.31
N SER A 276 -2.80 -8.88 14.07
CA SER A 276 -3.56 -8.74 12.80
C SER A 276 -2.65 -8.80 11.57
N THR A 277 -1.40 -8.39 11.69
CA THR A 277 -0.40 -8.44 10.61
C THR A 277 0.11 -9.87 10.35
N ALA A 278 0.16 -10.72 11.37
CA ALA A 278 0.61 -12.11 11.30
C ALA A 278 -0.54 -13.09 10.97
N LYS A 279 -1.78 -12.69 11.24
CA LYS A 279 -2.98 -13.53 11.09
C LYS A 279 -3.05 -14.31 9.78
N PRO A 280 -2.73 -13.72 8.59
CA PRO A 280 -2.77 -14.47 7.33
C PRO A 280 -1.80 -15.66 7.29
N VAL A 281 -0.62 -15.52 7.87
CA VAL A 281 0.40 -16.58 7.93
C VAL A 281 -0.04 -17.66 8.93
N LEU A 282 -0.51 -17.24 10.10
CA LEU A 282 -0.99 -18.14 11.14
C LEU A 282 -2.20 -18.97 10.69
N GLU A 283 -3.17 -18.34 10.03
CA GLU A 283 -4.33 -19.04 9.44
C GLU A 283 -3.92 -20.04 8.35
N LEU A 284 -2.98 -19.65 7.47
CA LEU A 284 -2.45 -20.54 6.43
C LEU A 284 -1.80 -21.78 7.04
N LEU A 285 -1.01 -21.58 8.08
CA LEU A 285 -0.29 -22.65 8.79
C LEU A 285 -1.16 -23.33 9.86
N ARG A 286 -2.34 -22.75 10.20
CA ARG A 286 -3.21 -23.15 11.30
C ARG A 286 -2.42 -23.29 12.62
N LEU A 287 -1.64 -22.29 12.90
CA LEU A 287 -0.92 -22.16 14.16
C LEU A 287 -1.66 -21.18 15.06
N ASP A 288 -1.79 -21.56 16.32
CA ASP A 288 -2.40 -20.73 17.37
C ASP A 288 -1.32 -20.39 18.41
N PRO A 289 -0.87 -19.12 18.46
CA PRO A 289 0.17 -18.69 19.39
C PRO A 289 -0.34 -18.64 20.83
N VAL A 290 0.23 -19.40 21.73
CA VAL A 290 -0.17 -19.46 23.16
C VAL A 290 0.02 -18.12 23.87
N ASN A 291 1.10 -17.40 23.56
CA ASN A 291 1.42 -16.12 24.17
C ASN A 291 0.94 -14.93 23.32
N GLY A 292 0.18 -15.16 22.26
CA GLY A 292 -0.31 -14.10 21.37
C GLY A 292 0.81 -13.30 20.70
N GLN A 293 1.99 -13.91 20.45
CA GLN A 293 3.15 -13.24 19.86
C GLN A 293 3.62 -13.93 18.58
N PHE A 294 4.14 -13.13 17.67
CA PHE A 294 4.69 -13.58 16.40
C PHE A 294 5.98 -12.81 16.10
N PHE A 295 6.99 -13.55 15.65
CA PHE A 295 8.27 -12.99 15.22
C PHE A 295 8.56 -13.40 13.80
N ALA A 296 9.08 -12.47 12.99
CA ALA A 296 9.59 -12.77 11.67
C ALA A 296 10.89 -11.99 11.42
N TRP A 297 11.84 -12.64 10.74
CA TRP A 297 13.10 -11.97 10.40
C TRP A 297 13.63 -12.45 9.06
N SER A 298 14.59 -11.72 8.54
CA SER A 298 15.36 -12.17 7.40
C SER A 298 16.84 -11.90 7.62
N GLN A 299 17.68 -12.80 7.10
CA GLN A 299 19.14 -12.64 7.15
C GLN A 299 19.67 -12.06 5.84
N ALA A 300 20.79 -11.31 5.94
CA ALA A 300 21.35 -10.56 4.82
C ALA A 300 22.17 -11.39 3.85
N ARG A 301 22.77 -12.49 4.33
CA ARG A 301 23.83 -13.21 3.62
C ARG A 301 23.36 -13.94 2.36
N THR A 302 22.17 -14.54 2.41
CA THR A 302 21.62 -15.28 1.28
C THR A 302 20.28 -14.66 0.87
N LYS A 303 20.06 -14.53 -0.44
CA LYS A 303 18.76 -14.09 -0.96
C LYS A 303 17.69 -15.09 -0.49
N PHE A 304 16.51 -14.57 -0.11
CA PHE A 304 15.38 -15.37 0.37
C PHE A 304 15.46 -15.96 1.79
N GLN A 305 16.55 -15.83 2.53
CA GLN A 305 16.56 -16.23 3.93
C GLN A 305 15.55 -15.42 4.73
N SER A 306 14.37 -16.00 4.92
CA SER A 306 13.28 -15.41 5.69
C SER A 306 12.72 -16.48 6.62
N PHE A 307 12.40 -16.08 7.84
CA PHE A 307 12.01 -16.95 8.93
C PHE A 307 10.83 -16.36 9.67
N PHE A 308 10.11 -17.23 10.36
CA PHE A 308 9.16 -16.84 11.40
C PHE A 308 9.31 -17.73 12.62
N SER A 309 8.84 -17.26 13.75
CA SER A 309 8.77 -18.01 15.00
C SER A 309 7.48 -17.69 15.73
N VAL A 310 6.89 -18.71 16.33
CA VAL A 310 5.66 -18.64 17.11
C VAL A 310 5.70 -19.66 18.23
N LYS A 311 5.28 -19.27 19.44
CA LYS A 311 5.16 -20.17 20.60
C LYS A 311 3.83 -20.90 20.54
N VAL A 312 3.86 -22.23 20.64
CA VAL A 312 2.67 -23.11 20.68
C VAL A 312 2.81 -24.13 21.82
N ASP A 313 1.70 -24.66 22.31
CA ASP A 313 1.70 -25.62 23.43
C ASP A 313 2.48 -26.89 23.08
N GLU A 314 2.14 -27.52 21.94
CA GLU A 314 2.68 -28.81 21.51
C GLU A 314 3.35 -28.69 20.13
N PRO A 315 4.59 -28.18 20.04
CA PRO A 315 5.28 -27.93 18.78
C PRO A 315 5.40 -29.15 17.88
N LYS A 316 5.63 -30.32 18.48
CA LYS A 316 5.77 -31.58 17.72
C LYS A 316 4.46 -31.98 17.05
N GLU A 317 3.36 -31.87 17.78
CA GLU A 317 2.03 -32.19 17.27
C GLU A 317 1.56 -31.19 16.22
N ALA A 318 1.84 -29.90 16.43
CA ALA A 318 1.54 -28.87 15.46
C ALA A 318 2.30 -29.09 14.13
N ILE A 319 3.59 -29.49 14.18
CA ILE A 319 4.36 -29.85 12.98
C ILE A 319 3.81 -31.13 12.32
N ALA A 320 3.45 -32.15 13.09
CA ALA A 320 2.87 -33.38 12.56
C ALA A 320 1.51 -33.10 11.88
N GLY A 321 0.69 -32.26 12.50
CA GLY A 321 -0.57 -31.79 11.93
C GLY A 321 -0.38 -31.00 10.62
N LEU A 322 0.62 -30.14 10.58
CA LEU A 322 1.00 -29.42 9.35
C LEU A 322 1.46 -30.39 8.25
N ALA A 323 2.31 -31.35 8.59
CA ALA A 323 2.81 -32.37 7.66
C ALA A 323 1.66 -33.18 7.04
N LYS A 324 0.68 -33.60 7.86
CA LYS A 324 -0.53 -34.30 7.38
C LYS A 324 -1.30 -33.44 6.39
N ARG A 325 -1.57 -32.18 6.73
CA ARG A 325 -2.33 -31.25 5.83
C ARG A 325 -1.61 -31.02 4.50
N VAL A 326 -0.29 -30.85 4.53
CA VAL A 326 0.49 -30.66 3.29
C VAL A 326 0.49 -31.95 2.46
N SER A 327 0.58 -33.11 3.09
CA SER A 327 0.43 -34.39 2.43
C SER A 327 -0.97 -34.55 1.78
N ASP A 328 -2.04 -34.20 2.50
CA ASP A 328 -3.40 -34.23 1.98
C ASP A 328 -3.61 -33.26 0.81
N PHE A 329 -2.99 -32.08 0.88
CA PHE A 329 -3.01 -31.10 -0.20
C PHE A 329 -2.37 -31.64 -1.49
N LYS A 330 -1.33 -32.46 -1.39
CA LYS A 330 -0.57 -33.05 -2.50
C LYS A 330 -1.07 -34.40 -3.00
N LYS A 331 -2.07 -35.00 -2.39
CA LYS A 331 -2.65 -36.27 -2.87
C LYS A 331 -3.17 -36.14 -4.32
N PRO A 332 -3.19 -37.26 -5.07
CA PRO A 332 -3.86 -37.31 -6.38
C PRO A 332 -5.28 -36.77 -6.30
N GLY A 333 -5.65 -35.86 -7.19
CA GLY A 333 -6.93 -35.11 -7.15
C GLY A 333 -6.97 -33.96 -6.14
N GLY A 334 -5.94 -33.77 -5.33
CA GLY A 334 -5.80 -32.64 -4.40
C GLY A 334 -5.45 -31.34 -5.13
N ARG A 335 -5.78 -30.19 -4.50
CA ARG A 335 -5.52 -28.85 -5.08
C ARG A 335 -4.03 -28.57 -5.34
N GLY A 336 -3.14 -29.30 -4.67
CA GLY A 336 -1.69 -29.16 -4.77
C GLY A 336 -1.00 -30.27 -5.55
N GLU A 337 -1.72 -31.14 -6.25
CA GLU A 337 -1.15 -32.25 -7.02
C GLU A 337 -0.06 -31.80 -8.00
N LYS A 338 -0.25 -30.65 -8.64
CA LYS A 338 0.72 -30.06 -9.59
C LYS A 338 1.83 -29.26 -8.93
N PHE A 339 1.85 -29.15 -7.59
CA PHE A 339 2.88 -28.40 -6.89
C PHE A 339 4.22 -29.14 -6.94
N ILE A 340 5.26 -28.45 -7.39
CA ILE A 340 6.62 -29.00 -7.54
C ILE A 340 7.22 -29.30 -6.15
N GLY A 341 8.01 -30.35 -6.07
CA GLY A 341 8.81 -30.70 -4.92
C GLY A 341 8.25 -31.87 -4.09
N GLN A 342 9.05 -32.34 -3.15
CA GLN A 342 8.73 -33.45 -2.26
C GLN A 342 8.72 -32.96 -0.80
N ILE A 343 7.78 -33.45 -0.02
CA ILE A 343 7.66 -33.11 1.38
C ILE A 343 8.15 -34.29 2.20
N GLY A 344 9.19 -34.05 2.98
CA GLY A 344 9.73 -34.99 3.94
C GLY A 344 9.33 -34.61 5.36
N HIS A 345 8.70 -35.52 6.08
CA HIS A 345 8.48 -35.42 7.51
C HIS A 345 9.22 -36.56 8.21
N LYS A 346 10.06 -36.24 9.20
CA LYS A 346 10.80 -37.21 10.02
C LYS A 346 10.16 -37.26 11.40
N PRO A 347 9.35 -38.32 11.73
CA PRO A 347 8.62 -38.36 13.00
C PRO A 347 9.53 -38.34 14.25
N LYS A 348 10.74 -38.93 14.14
CA LYS A 348 11.72 -38.94 15.23
C LYS A 348 12.43 -37.59 15.42
N LYS A 349 12.50 -36.76 14.37
CA LYS A 349 12.99 -35.40 14.39
C LYS A 349 11.84 -34.52 13.91
N PRO A 350 11.19 -33.72 14.79
CA PRO A 350 10.01 -32.96 14.42
C PRO A 350 10.38 -31.83 13.44
N GLU A 351 10.51 -32.22 12.20
CA GLU A 351 10.96 -31.38 11.09
C GLU A 351 10.13 -31.72 9.86
N LEU A 352 9.56 -30.68 9.24
CA LEU A 352 8.90 -30.74 7.95
C LEU A 352 9.78 -29.99 6.95
N VAL A 353 10.23 -30.66 5.90
CA VAL A 353 11.07 -30.05 4.85
C VAL A 353 10.39 -30.24 3.50
N TRP A 354 10.34 -29.19 2.73
CA TRP A 354 9.90 -29.24 1.34
C TRP A 354 11.12 -29.16 0.42
N GLY A 355 11.57 -30.33 -0.03
CA GLY A 355 12.71 -30.47 -0.92
C GLY A 355 12.34 -30.49 -2.40
N ASN A 356 13.36 -30.45 -3.26
CA ASN A 356 13.23 -30.49 -4.73
C ASN A 356 12.37 -29.33 -5.31
N VAL A 357 12.32 -28.21 -4.60
CA VAL A 357 11.74 -26.97 -5.10
C VAL A 357 12.89 -26.13 -5.65
N PRO A 358 12.84 -25.69 -6.91
CA PRO A 358 13.90 -24.84 -7.46
C PRO A 358 14.06 -23.57 -6.63
N LEU A 359 15.28 -23.27 -6.20
CA LEU A 359 15.69 -22.07 -5.45
C LEU A 359 15.12 -21.92 -4.03
N PHE A 360 14.38 -22.88 -3.50
CA PHE A 360 13.83 -22.84 -2.14
C PHE A 360 13.99 -24.18 -1.42
N SER A 361 14.11 -24.09 -0.10
CA SER A 361 14.05 -25.27 0.77
C SER A 361 13.22 -24.90 2.01
N PRO A 362 11.89 -24.71 1.84
CA PRO A 362 11.03 -24.37 2.97
C PRO A 362 11.06 -25.47 4.02
N TYR A 363 11.11 -25.07 5.28
CA TYR A 363 11.09 -26.00 6.41
C TYR A 363 10.32 -25.42 7.58
N VAL A 364 9.87 -26.31 8.46
CA VAL A 364 9.33 -26.00 9.77
C VAL A 364 9.93 -26.98 10.77
N THR A 365 10.44 -26.47 11.87
CA THR A 365 11.06 -27.29 12.92
C THR A 365 10.74 -26.72 14.30
N VAL A 366 11.00 -27.48 15.35
CA VAL A 366 10.97 -26.96 16.72
C VAL A 366 12.17 -26.05 16.93
N GLY A 367 11.98 -24.98 17.69
CA GLY A 367 13.04 -24.07 18.10
C GLY A 367 14.18 -24.74 18.88
N ASN A 368 15.20 -23.97 19.20
CA ASN A 368 16.31 -24.47 20.01
C ASN A 368 15.85 -24.93 21.41
N SER A 369 16.65 -25.76 22.07
CA SER A 369 16.33 -26.28 23.42
C SER A 369 16.08 -25.20 24.47
N ASP A 370 16.71 -24.04 24.30
CA ASP A 370 16.56 -22.88 25.20
C ASP A 370 15.30 -22.04 24.88
N ASP A 371 14.78 -22.14 23.65
CA ASP A 371 13.53 -21.51 23.20
C ASP A 371 12.40 -22.56 23.15
N LYS A 372 12.10 -23.17 24.30
CA LYS A 372 11.07 -24.23 24.41
C LYS A 372 9.69 -23.70 24.00
N GLY A 373 8.94 -24.57 23.31
CA GLY A 373 7.58 -24.25 22.86
C GLY A 373 7.52 -23.49 21.53
N TYR A 374 8.65 -23.05 20.97
CA TYR A 374 8.64 -22.35 19.69
C TYR A 374 8.68 -23.29 18.49
N ILE A 375 7.87 -22.97 17.50
CA ILE A 375 8.00 -23.44 16.12
C ILE A 375 8.77 -22.39 15.34
N VAL A 376 9.71 -22.84 14.52
CA VAL A 376 10.49 -22.01 13.60
C VAL A 376 10.26 -22.51 12.19
N GLY A 377 9.84 -21.61 11.31
CA GLY A 377 9.74 -21.89 9.88
C GLY A 377 10.62 -20.94 9.07
N GLY A 378 11.11 -21.43 7.95
CA GLY A 378 11.97 -20.64 7.07
C GLY A 378 11.98 -21.16 5.64
N VAL A 379 12.59 -20.37 4.76
CA VAL A 379 12.71 -20.71 3.33
C VAL A 379 14.05 -21.39 3.03
N PHE A 380 15.08 -21.06 3.81
CA PHE A 380 16.42 -21.65 3.76
C PHE A 380 16.94 -21.92 5.17
N PRO A 381 17.92 -22.80 5.33
CA PRO A 381 18.60 -22.95 6.61
C PRO A 381 19.16 -21.62 7.12
N PRO A 382 19.14 -21.38 8.44
CA PRO A 382 19.71 -20.17 9.02
C PRO A 382 21.22 -20.10 8.78
N ASP A 383 21.80 -18.91 8.86
CA ASP A 383 23.25 -18.73 8.78
C ASP A 383 23.94 -19.52 9.91
N PRO A 384 25.05 -20.24 9.60
CA PRO A 384 25.79 -20.95 10.62
C PRO A 384 26.49 -20.03 11.64
N ILE A 385 26.76 -18.79 11.28
CA ILE A 385 27.30 -17.77 12.19
C ILE A 385 26.17 -17.23 13.05
N LYS A 386 26.14 -17.62 14.30
CA LYS A 386 25.09 -17.20 15.25
C LYS A 386 25.62 -16.11 16.17
N LYS A 387 25.32 -14.87 15.86
CA LYS A 387 25.47 -13.74 16.78
C LYS A 387 24.11 -13.41 17.38
N PRO A 388 24.03 -13.01 18.65
CA PRO A 388 22.77 -12.65 19.28
C PRO A 388 22.14 -11.41 18.59
N ILE A 389 20.85 -11.21 18.84
CA ILE A 389 20.14 -9.99 18.43
C ILE A 389 20.87 -8.78 19.04
N PRO A 390 21.03 -7.66 18.30
CA PRO A 390 21.61 -6.45 18.83
C PRO A 390 20.93 -5.98 20.11
N LYS A 391 21.72 -5.61 21.13
CA LYS A 391 21.17 -5.17 22.42
C LYS A 391 20.27 -3.95 22.26
N GLU A 392 20.62 -3.02 21.38
CA GLU A 392 19.88 -1.81 21.10
C GLU A 392 18.44 -2.12 20.60
N MET A 393 18.29 -3.23 19.87
CA MET A 393 16.97 -3.67 19.43
C MET A 393 16.15 -4.25 20.59
N LEU A 394 16.78 -4.99 21.51
CA LEU A 394 16.12 -5.51 22.70
C LEU A 394 15.71 -4.37 23.67
N ASP A 395 16.55 -3.34 23.79
CA ASP A 395 16.28 -2.18 24.63
C ASP A 395 15.03 -1.39 24.13
N GLU A 396 14.76 -1.38 22.83
CA GLU A 396 13.52 -0.78 22.28
C GLU A 396 12.25 -1.48 22.79
N PHE A 397 12.31 -2.80 23.00
CA PHE A 397 11.17 -3.55 23.56
C PHE A 397 11.01 -3.30 25.05
N ALA A 398 12.11 -3.20 25.78
CA ALA A 398 12.08 -2.95 27.23
C ALA A 398 11.56 -1.55 27.59
N ASN A 399 11.80 -0.56 26.71
CA ASN A 399 11.48 0.84 26.97
C ASN A 399 10.09 1.29 26.50
N LYS A 400 9.32 0.43 25.82
CA LYS A 400 7.99 0.76 25.26
C LYS A 400 6.93 -0.25 25.76
N GLU A 401 6.33 0.02 26.90
CA GLU A 401 5.37 -0.89 27.55
C GLU A 401 4.19 -1.27 26.63
N ASN A 402 3.61 -0.30 25.94
CA ASN A 402 2.42 -0.48 25.09
C ASN A 402 2.75 -0.80 23.61
N LEU A 403 3.97 -1.24 23.34
CA LEU A 403 4.41 -1.62 21.99
C LEU A 403 3.70 -2.93 21.56
N VAL A 404 2.92 -2.87 20.49
CA VAL A 404 2.19 -4.03 19.93
C VAL A 404 2.74 -4.50 18.60
N TYR A 405 3.53 -3.66 17.93
CA TYR A 405 4.17 -4.00 16.67
C TYR A 405 5.51 -3.26 16.55
N TYR A 406 6.51 -3.96 16.09
CA TYR A 406 7.83 -3.40 15.75
C TYR A 406 8.32 -4.01 14.45
N ASN A 407 8.83 -3.19 13.55
CA ASN A 407 9.51 -3.64 12.35
C ASN A 407 10.74 -2.79 12.07
N TRP A 408 11.86 -3.45 11.93
CA TRP A 408 13.11 -2.87 11.45
C TRP A 408 13.55 -3.60 10.19
N GLU A 409 13.99 -2.86 9.17
CA GLU A 409 14.46 -3.44 7.93
C GLU A 409 15.55 -2.60 7.26
N ILE A 410 16.48 -3.24 6.57
CA ILE A 410 17.34 -2.62 5.57
C ILE A 410 16.52 -2.56 4.28
N THR A 411 15.89 -1.43 4.03
CA THR A 411 14.80 -1.29 3.04
C THR A 411 15.23 -1.72 1.63
N GLY A 412 16.45 -1.33 1.20
CA GLY A 412 16.96 -1.72 -0.12
C GLY A 412 17.07 -3.24 -0.29
N GLN A 413 17.62 -3.94 0.71
CA GLN A 413 17.74 -5.41 0.68
C GLN A 413 16.38 -6.11 0.76
N ARG A 414 15.45 -5.57 1.56
CA ARG A 414 14.09 -6.12 1.65
C ARG A 414 13.32 -5.93 0.36
N LEU A 415 13.47 -4.77 -0.29
CA LEU A 415 12.83 -4.48 -1.57
C LEU A 415 13.34 -5.43 -2.68
N GLU A 416 14.64 -5.72 -2.72
CA GLU A 416 15.20 -6.74 -3.62
C GLU A 416 14.55 -8.11 -3.37
N LYS A 417 14.45 -8.54 -2.10
CA LYS A 417 13.84 -9.82 -1.73
C LYS A 417 12.36 -9.89 -2.11
N TRP A 418 11.59 -8.84 -1.84
CA TRP A 418 10.19 -8.77 -2.24
C TRP A 418 10.01 -8.83 -3.75
N SER A 419 10.84 -8.10 -4.50
CA SER A 419 10.81 -8.13 -5.97
C SER A 419 11.06 -9.52 -6.52
N LEU A 420 12.02 -10.25 -5.95
CA LEU A 420 12.31 -11.63 -6.33
C LEU A 420 11.18 -12.58 -5.95
N LEU A 421 10.61 -12.48 -4.74
CA LEU A 421 9.46 -13.31 -4.31
C LEU A 421 8.25 -13.12 -5.21
N ILE A 422 7.97 -11.89 -5.63
CA ILE A 422 6.88 -11.57 -6.57
C ILE A 422 7.13 -12.23 -7.93
N GLN A 423 8.35 -12.15 -8.47
CA GLN A 423 8.71 -12.80 -9.72
C GLN A 423 8.55 -14.32 -9.61
N PHE A 424 8.97 -14.88 -8.49
CA PHE A 424 8.83 -16.31 -8.22
C PHE A 424 7.38 -16.76 -8.15
N ALA A 425 6.54 -16.04 -7.41
CA ALA A 425 5.10 -16.31 -7.33
C ALA A 425 4.44 -16.28 -8.71
N ALA A 426 4.89 -15.39 -9.60
CA ALA A 426 4.42 -15.32 -10.97
C ALA A 426 4.85 -16.53 -11.82
N ILE A 427 6.10 -17.03 -11.63
CA ILE A 427 6.58 -18.25 -12.30
C ILE A 427 5.78 -19.48 -11.84
N LEU A 428 5.61 -19.63 -10.51
CA LEU A 428 4.90 -20.78 -9.93
C LEU A 428 3.40 -20.78 -10.26
N SER A 429 2.81 -19.60 -10.51
CA SER A 429 1.39 -19.47 -10.89
C SER A 429 1.13 -19.54 -12.40
N ASP A 430 2.14 -19.96 -13.20
CA ASP A 430 2.09 -20.02 -14.68
C ASP A 430 1.73 -18.67 -15.35
N ARG A 431 2.12 -17.58 -14.71
CA ARG A 431 1.90 -16.21 -15.20
C ARG A 431 3.19 -15.61 -15.79
N ARG A 432 3.96 -16.43 -16.48
CA ARG A 432 5.26 -16.06 -17.07
C ARG A 432 5.17 -14.86 -18.03
N GLU A 433 4.04 -14.68 -18.70
CA GLU A 433 3.78 -13.53 -19.57
C GLU A 433 3.93 -12.18 -18.84
N GLN A 434 3.70 -12.16 -17.51
CA GLN A 434 3.88 -10.95 -16.68
C GLN A 434 5.34 -10.66 -16.32
N LEU A 435 6.25 -11.63 -16.50
CA LEU A 435 7.68 -11.51 -16.18
C LEU A 435 8.53 -11.14 -17.40
N VAL A 436 8.06 -11.44 -18.61
CA VAL A 436 8.81 -11.25 -19.86
C VAL A 436 8.93 -9.76 -20.20
N ASN A 437 7.99 -8.95 -19.77
CA ASN A 437 8.07 -7.50 -19.95
C ASN A 437 8.86 -6.92 -18.77
N LYS A 438 10.09 -6.45 -19.02
CA LYS A 438 10.83 -5.57 -18.11
C LYS A 438 9.99 -4.32 -17.88
N THR A 439 9.11 -4.37 -16.87
CA THR A 439 8.23 -3.24 -16.57
C THR A 439 9.08 -2.08 -16.08
N LYS A 440 8.61 -0.86 -16.26
CA LYS A 440 9.28 0.34 -15.73
C LYS A 440 9.31 0.28 -14.20
N GLY A 441 8.34 -0.39 -13.56
CA GLY A 441 8.31 -0.63 -12.13
C GLY A 441 9.46 -1.50 -11.64
N ILE A 442 9.81 -2.58 -12.35
CA ILE A 442 10.99 -3.40 -11.99
C ILE A 442 12.28 -2.56 -12.10
N ALA A 443 12.43 -1.79 -13.16
CA ALA A 443 13.59 -0.92 -13.33
C ALA A 443 13.65 0.16 -12.24
N PHE A 444 12.50 0.73 -11.87
CA PHE A 444 12.38 1.68 -10.77
C PHE A 444 12.79 1.03 -9.45
N THR A 445 12.18 -0.06 -9.02
CA THR A 445 12.50 -0.71 -7.74
C THR A 445 13.97 -1.12 -7.66
N THR A 446 14.53 -1.69 -8.74
CA THR A 446 15.95 -2.07 -8.79
C THR A 446 16.87 -0.86 -8.60
N SER A 447 16.52 0.32 -9.14
CA SER A 447 17.30 1.54 -8.99
C SER A 447 17.27 2.12 -7.57
N LEU A 448 16.31 1.71 -6.74
CA LEU A 448 16.17 2.16 -5.36
C LEU A 448 17.06 1.37 -4.38
N TYR A 449 17.40 0.10 -4.67
CA TYR A 449 18.11 -0.79 -3.73
C TYR A 449 19.34 -0.13 -3.07
N PRO A 450 20.26 0.50 -3.82
CA PRO A 450 21.47 1.07 -3.22
C PRO A 450 21.24 2.42 -2.54
N LYS A 451 20.04 2.98 -2.62
CA LYS A 451 19.75 4.34 -2.16
C LYS A 451 18.97 4.39 -0.85
N LEU A 452 18.31 3.28 -0.50
CA LEU A 452 17.46 3.20 0.68
C LEU A 452 18.21 2.58 1.85
N GLY A 453 18.21 3.28 2.98
CA GLY A 453 18.78 2.81 4.24
C GLY A 453 17.76 2.02 5.06
N ASN A 454 17.81 2.23 6.38
CA ASN A 454 16.93 1.51 7.30
C ASN A 454 15.56 2.17 7.41
N THR A 455 14.53 1.33 7.50
CA THR A 455 13.19 1.75 7.93
C THR A 455 12.89 1.14 9.29
N ILE A 456 12.37 1.96 10.19
CA ILE A 456 11.87 1.54 11.50
C ILE A 456 10.40 1.93 11.57
N THR A 457 9.56 0.99 11.95
CA THR A 457 8.13 1.21 12.20
C THR A 457 7.76 0.58 13.53
N ASP A 458 7.12 1.33 14.39
CA ASP A 458 6.57 0.84 15.64
C ASP A 458 5.09 1.26 15.78
N ALA A 459 4.32 0.43 16.50
CA ALA A 459 2.95 0.75 16.83
C ALA A 459 2.72 0.53 18.32
N THR A 460 2.11 1.53 18.96
CA THR A 460 1.74 1.53 20.38
C THR A 460 0.25 1.76 20.53
N ILE A 461 -0.32 1.25 21.62
CA ILE A 461 -1.71 1.49 22.00
C ILE A 461 -1.79 2.32 23.26
N ASP A 462 -2.80 3.21 23.32
CA ASP A 462 -3.10 3.99 24.50
C ASP A 462 -4.63 4.22 24.54
N GLY A 463 -5.32 3.53 25.42
CA GLY A 463 -6.77 3.55 25.50
C GLY A 463 -7.44 3.15 24.17
N ASN A 464 -8.15 4.07 23.54
CA ASN A 464 -8.80 3.87 22.25
C ASN A 464 -7.94 4.30 21.05
N ARG A 465 -6.66 4.54 21.25
CA ARG A 465 -5.76 5.08 20.22
C ARG A 465 -4.66 4.08 19.85
N LEU A 466 -4.52 3.80 18.56
CA LEU A 466 -3.36 3.12 17.96
C LEU A 466 -2.49 4.16 17.27
N THR A 467 -1.25 4.29 17.73
CA THR A 467 -0.26 5.19 17.12
C THR A 467 0.80 4.37 16.41
N ILE A 468 0.98 4.59 15.12
CA ILE A 468 2.04 3.98 14.32
C ILE A 468 3.04 5.08 13.96
N THR A 469 4.30 4.91 14.32
CA THR A 469 5.37 5.82 13.93
C THR A 469 6.32 5.14 12.97
N ARG A 470 6.86 5.89 12.03
CA ARG A 470 7.83 5.39 11.06
C ARG A 470 8.92 6.40 10.78
N LYS A 471 10.15 5.91 10.66
CA LYS A 471 11.29 6.63 10.14
C LYS A 471 11.81 5.89 8.90
N SER A 472 11.82 6.55 7.74
CA SER A 472 12.34 5.97 6.49
C SER A 472 12.71 7.06 5.48
N HIS A 473 13.53 6.75 4.47
CA HIS A 473 13.94 7.74 3.45
C HIS A 473 12.81 8.20 2.53
N LEU A 474 11.79 7.36 2.30
CA LEU A 474 10.66 7.68 1.39
C LEU A 474 9.29 7.65 2.09
N GLY A 475 9.22 7.56 3.40
CA GLY A 475 7.97 7.40 4.15
C GLY A 475 7.32 6.01 4.03
N LEU A 476 7.92 5.11 3.25
CA LEU A 476 7.38 3.78 2.92
C LEU A 476 8.35 2.66 3.33
N SER A 477 7.80 1.50 3.66
CA SER A 477 8.56 0.25 3.81
C SER A 477 8.83 -0.41 2.45
N ALA A 478 9.72 -1.39 2.43
CA ALA A 478 10.04 -2.15 1.22
C ALA A 478 8.82 -2.84 0.62
N LEU A 479 7.95 -3.41 1.47
CA LEU A 479 6.72 -4.06 1.02
C LEU A 479 5.76 -3.04 0.38
N GLU A 480 5.58 -1.88 0.99
CA GLU A 480 4.70 -0.83 0.46
C GLU A 480 5.21 -0.28 -0.87
N ILE A 481 6.52 -0.08 -1.01
CA ILE A 481 7.13 0.30 -2.30
C ILE A 481 6.86 -0.76 -3.37
N ALA A 482 7.04 -2.05 -3.04
CA ALA A 482 6.78 -3.13 -3.97
C ALA A 482 5.30 -3.21 -4.38
N LEU A 483 4.38 -3.03 -3.43
CA LEU A 483 2.93 -3.04 -3.68
C LEU A 483 2.48 -1.82 -4.51
N LEU A 484 2.97 -0.63 -4.17
CA LEU A 484 2.71 0.60 -4.93
C LEU A 484 3.18 0.47 -6.38
N THR A 485 4.40 -0.06 -6.56
CA THR A 485 4.97 -0.29 -7.89
C THR A 485 4.10 -1.25 -8.69
N ARG A 486 3.67 -2.35 -8.07
CA ARG A 486 2.82 -3.33 -8.73
C ARG A 486 1.43 -2.78 -9.08
N TRP A 487 0.85 -1.94 -8.22
CA TRP A 487 -0.42 -1.29 -8.49
C TRP A 487 -0.33 -0.36 -9.71
N ILE A 488 0.73 0.46 -9.80
CA ILE A 488 0.98 1.35 -10.94
C ILE A 488 1.28 0.56 -12.21
N ASP A 489 2.05 -0.53 -12.11
CA ASP A 489 2.34 -1.41 -13.26
C ASP A 489 1.08 -2.11 -13.80
N ASN A 490 0.02 -2.23 -12.99
CA ASN A 490 -1.21 -2.89 -13.42
C ASN A 490 -1.85 -2.15 -14.61
N PRO A 491 -2.26 -2.87 -15.68
CA PRO A 491 -2.97 -2.25 -16.81
C PRO A 491 -4.27 -1.56 -16.42
N ARG A 492 -4.89 -1.97 -15.30
CA ARG A 492 -6.14 -1.38 -14.78
C ARG A 492 -5.90 -0.17 -13.84
N PHE A 493 -4.65 0.23 -13.63
CA PHE A 493 -4.36 1.43 -12.82
C PHE A 493 -5.19 2.63 -13.32
N PRO A 494 -5.80 3.43 -12.44
CA PRO A 494 -5.73 3.46 -10.98
C PRO A 494 -6.79 2.60 -10.26
N ALA A 495 -7.54 1.75 -10.97
CA ALA A 495 -8.55 0.93 -10.32
C ALA A 495 -7.92 0.05 -9.23
N PRO A 496 -8.50 -0.01 -8.03
CA PRO A 496 -7.97 -0.84 -6.96
C PRO A 496 -8.10 -2.30 -7.34
N THR A 497 -6.98 -3.02 -7.39
CA THR A 497 -6.97 -4.47 -7.54
C THR A 497 -6.73 -5.10 -6.18
N LEU A 498 -7.80 -5.51 -5.52
CA LEU A 498 -7.74 -6.27 -4.26
C LEU A 498 -7.31 -7.74 -4.48
N GLU A 499 -7.05 -8.15 -5.73
CA GLU A 499 -6.62 -9.49 -6.07
C GLU A 499 -5.11 -9.61 -6.05
N TRP A 500 -4.59 -10.41 -5.13
CA TRP A 500 -3.19 -10.79 -5.06
C TRP A 500 -3.01 -12.30 -5.27
N PRO A 501 -2.29 -12.71 -6.30
CA PRO A 501 -2.04 -12.03 -7.58
C PRO A 501 -3.35 -11.84 -8.36
N PRO A 502 -3.46 -10.84 -9.27
CA PRO A 502 -4.70 -10.62 -10.02
C PRO A 502 -5.09 -11.91 -10.75
N ALA A 503 -6.36 -12.30 -10.64
CA ALA A 503 -6.85 -13.47 -11.36
C ALA A 503 -6.58 -13.29 -12.86
N ALA A 504 -5.98 -14.30 -13.49
CA ALA A 504 -5.88 -14.30 -14.95
C ALA A 504 -7.30 -14.19 -15.52
N GLU A 505 -7.52 -13.22 -16.40
CA GLU A 505 -8.76 -13.22 -17.18
C GLU A 505 -8.82 -14.58 -17.89
N LYS A 506 -9.78 -15.41 -17.49
CA LYS A 506 -10.11 -16.58 -18.28
C LYS A 506 -10.45 -16.05 -19.66
N LYS A 507 -9.55 -16.20 -20.63
CA LYS A 507 -9.90 -16.05 -22.04
C LYS A 507 -11.18 -16.85 -22.20
N ARG A 508 -12.31 -16.18 -22.39
CA ARG A 508 -13.55 -16.86 -22.76
C ARG A 508 -13.24 -17.56 -24.07
N ASN A 509 -13.01 -18.86 -24.02
CA ASN A 509 -12.93 -19.65 -25.24
C ASN A 509 -14.19 -19.29 -26.05
N PRO A 510 -14.04 -18.82 -27.28
CA PRO A 510 -15.20 -18.55 -28.11
C PRO A 510 -16.01 -19.84 -28.16
N LYS A 511 -17.28 -19.76 -27.74
CA LYS A 511 -18.20 -20.91 -27.82
C LYS A 511 -18.05 -21.51 -29.21
N PRO A 512 -17.85 -22.83 -29.34
CA PRO A 512 -17.78 -23.46 -30.65
C PRO A 512 -19.05 -23.07 -31.42
N LYS A 513 -18.86 -22.49 -32.62
CA LYS A 513 -19.98 -22.16 -33.50
C LYS A 513 -20.77 -23.45 -33.75
N LYS A 514 -22.05 -23.47 -33.36
CA LYS A 514 -22.95 -24.59 -33.67
C LYS A 514 -22.86 -24.86 -35.19
N PRO A 515 -22.71 -26.12 -35.62
CA PRO A 515 -22.71 -26.44 -37.03
C PRO A 515 -24.05 -25.98 -37.66
N LYS A 516 -23.95 -25.25 -38.75
CA LYS A 516 -25.13 -24.88 -39.54
C LYS A 516 -25.83 -26.16 -39.98
N LYS A 517 -27.12 -26.31 -39.66
CA LYS A 517 -27.95 -27.37 -40.21
C LYS A 517 -27.90 -27.33 -41.75
N PRO A 518 -27.77 -28.48 -42.42
CA PRO A 518 -27.87 -28.53 -43.87
C PRO A 518 -29.24 -27.98 -44.30
N ALA A 519 -29.22 -27.14 -45.33
CA ALA A 519 -30.44 -26.65 -45.95
C ALA A 519 -31.14 -27.84 -46.66
N ASP A 520 -32.36 -28.13 -46.26
CA ASP A 520 -33.21 -29.08 -46.97
C ASP A 520 -33.41 -28.58 -48.39
N LYS A 521 -32.86 -29.34 -49.35
CA LYS A 521 -33.19 -29.17 -50.79
C LYS A 521 -34.60 -29.71 -51.00
N LYS A 522 -35.51 -28.83 -51.34
CA LYS A 522 -36.75 -29.17 -52.05
C LYS A 522 -36.51 -29.17 -53.54
#